data_7e36273bb59c9aa1e89a7e5cce95495b
#
_entry.id   7e36273bb59c9aa1e89a7e5cce95495b
#
_cell.length_a   1.000
_cell.length_b   1.000
_cell.length_c   1.000
_cell.angle_alpha   90.00
_cell.angle_beta   90.00
_cell.angle_gamma   90.00
#
_symmetry.space_group_name_H-M   'P 1'
#
loop_
_entity.id
_entity.type
_entity.pdbx_description
1 polymer ?
#
loop_
_entity_poly.entity_id
_entity_poly.type
_entity_poly.pdbx_seq_one_letter_code
_entity_poly.pdbx_strand_id
1 'polypeptide(L)'
;FGSVDGDPPAAYRYTEARMSRMAVEMLTDIDKDTIDWDPNFDETKKEPHVLPSRFPNLLVNGSQGIAVGMATNIPPHNLREIVNGMVALIDDPEIDLAGLMEYVKGPDFPTGGIIMGRSGIRAAYATGRGKITLRGRAEIIEKKNGRYEILINEIPYMVNKTRLIESIADLVKDKRIEGISDLNDESSSRTGMKIVIEIKKDANPQVVLNQLYRYTQLQDTVGVIMLALDDGVPKIMSLKTMMERYIEFQMQVIRRRTAFDLKKAKEREHILEGLHKAVDIVDEIIATIRACKGGFAEARQAVMDNFGFDELQADAILSLIHISEPTRHSL
;
A
#
# COMPACT_ATOMS: atom_id res chain seq x y z
N PHE A 1 10.27 8.88 -8.12
CA PHE A 1 10.30 8.80 -9.58
C PHE A 1 9.22 9.66 -10.15
N GLY A 2 9.58 10.53 -11.11
CA GLY A 2 8.71 11.50 -11.68
C GLY A 2 8.58 12.78 -10.84
N SER A 3 8.00 13.79 -11.43
CA SER A 3 7.76 15.09 -10.81
C SER A 3 6.38 15.61 -11.16
N VAL A 4 5.94 16.68 -10.49
CA VAL A 4 4.69 17.39 -10.84
C VAL A 4 4.77 18.00 -12.24
N ASP A 5 5.98 18.19 -12.76
CA ASP A 5 6.27 18.68 -14.11
C ASP A 5 6.23 17.58 -15.17
N GLY A 6 6.14 16.31 -14.74
CA GLY A 6 6.12 15.15 -15.64
C GLY A 6 7.50 14.79 -16.21
N ASP A 7 8.58 15.20 -15.55
CA ASP A 7 9.94 14.89 -15.96
C ASP A 7 10.18 13.38 -15.91
N PRO A 8 10.87 12.81 -16.91
CA PRO A 8 11.20 11.39 -16.89
C PRO A 8 12.24 11.10 -15.79
N PRO A 9 12.22 9.89 -15.20
CA PRO A 9 13.25 9.48 -14.25
C PRO A 9 14.60 9.34 -14.92
N ALA A 10 15.69 9.45 -14.13
CA ALA A 10 17.04 9.18 -14.60
C ALA A 10 17.18 7.72 -15.11
N ALA A 11 18.22 7.44 -15.90
CA ALA A 11 18.50 6.08 -16.37
C ALA A 11 18.69 5.11 -15.19
N TYR A 12 18.27 3.84 -15.37
CA TYR A 12 18.29 2.82 -14.32
C TYR A 12 19.63 2.69 -13.59
N ARG A 13 20.75 2.86 -14.29
CA ARG A 13 22.11 2.78 -13.70
C ARG A 13 22.41 3.84 -12.66
N TYR A 14 21.61 4.91 -12.60
CA TYR A 14 21.75 6.00 -11.63
C TYR A 14 20.67 5.98 -10.55
N THR A 15 19.82 4.96 -10.57
CA THR A 15 18.63 4.91 -9.74
C THR A 15 18.69 3.74 -8.79
N GLU A 16 18.52 4.01 -7.49
CA GLU A 16 18.32 3.02 -6.45
C GLU A 16 16.88 3.10 -5.93
N ALA A 17 16.28 1.95 -5.65
CA ALA A 17 14.97 1.86 -5.02
C ALA A 17 15.07 1.11 -3.69
N ARG A 18 14.41 1.63 -2.66
CA ARG A 18 14.32 1.00 -1.33
C ARG A 18 12.86 1.02 -0.89
N MET A 19 12.44 -0.07 -0.26
CA MET A 19 11.09 -0.13 0.31
C MET A 19 10.97 0.84 1.49
N SER A 20 9.90 1.62 1.52
CA SER A 20 9.51 2.40 2.68
C SER A 20 9.02 1.45 3.80
N ARG A 21 8.90 1.96 5.05
CA ARG A 21 8.32 1.19 6.16
C ARG A 21 6.91 0.69 5.84
N MET A 22 6.10 1.52 5.19
CA MET A 22 4.75 1.13 4.76
C MET A 22 4.76 0.01 3.72
N ALA A 23 5.70 0.03 2.78
CA ALA A 23 5.87 -1.06 1.81
C ALA A 23 6.26 -2.38 2.50
N VAL A 24 7.09 -2.33 3.54
CA VAL A 24 7.46 -3.52 4.35
C VAL A 24 6.24 -4.09 5.07
N GLU A 25 5.33 -3.25 5.60
CA GLU A 25 4.09 -3.70 6.24
C GLU A 25 3.16 -4.47 5.29
N MET A 26 3.25 -4.22 3.97
CA MET A 26 2.50 -5.00 2.98
C MET A 26 3.00 -6.44 2.84
N LEU A 27 4.27 -6.70 3.18
CA LEU A 27 4.92 -8.01 3.09
C LEU A 27 4.97 -8.74 4.43
N THR A 28 4.51 -8.13 5.50
CA THR A 28 4.61 -8.71 6.84
C THR A 28 3.87 -10.04 6.92
N ASP A 29 4.51 -11.03 7.52
CA ASP A 29 4.02 -12.41 7.68
C ASP A 29 3.86 -13.19 6.35
N ILE A 30 4.45 -12.74 5.24
CA ILE A 30 4.38 -13.43 3.93
C ILE A 30 4.99 -14.85 3.99
N ASP A 31 5.96 -15.07 4.88
CA ASP A 31 6.66 -16.34 5.08
C ASP A 31 5.85 -17.34 5.93
N LYS A 32 4.68 -16.93 6.45
CA LYS A 32 3.88 -17.72 7.38
C LYS A 32 2.67 -18.38 6.73
N ASP A 33 2.77 -18.74 5.47
CA ASP A 33 1.69 -19.39 4.70
C ASP A 33 0.36 -18.60 4.72
N THR A 34 0.45 -17.27 4.77
CA THR A 34 -0.70 -16.36 4.86
C THR A 34 -1.44 -16.17 3.56
N ILE A 35 -0.79 -16.43 2.43
CA ILE A 35 -1.27 -16.20 1.06
C ILE A 35 -0.97 -17.39 0.16
N ASP A 36 -1.60 -17.43 -1.01
CA ASP A 36 -1.31 -18.39 -2.06
C ASP A 36 -0.23 -17.88 -3.00
N TRP A 37 0.48 -18.81 -3.64
CA TRP A 37 1.61 -18.53 -4.51
C TRP A 37 1.36 -19.13 -5.89
N ASP A 38 1.49 -18.30 -6.91
CA ASP A 38 1.39 -18.70 -8.30
C ASP A 38 2.78 -18.89 -8.94
N PRO A 39 2.94 -19.71 -9.96
CA PRO A 39 4.15 -19.71 -10.77
C PRO A 39 4.27 -18.37 -11.51
N ASN A 40 5.51 -17.85 -11.63
CA ASN A 40 5.78 -16.70 -12.47
C ASN A 40 5.68 -17.06 -13.96
N PHE A 41 5.84 -16.08 -14.86
CA PHE A 41 5.66 -16.25 -16.30
C PHE A 41 6.48 -17.40 -16.93
N ASP A 42 7.71 -17.63 -16.48
CA ASP A 42 8.59 -18.70 -16.97
C ASP A 42 8.59 -19.96 -16.07
N GLU A 43 7.72 -20.03 -15.08
CA GLU A 43 7.56 -21.12 -14.11
C GLU A 43 8.84 -21.46 -13.31
N THR A 44 9.87 -20.60 -13.38
CA THR A 44 11.13 -20.81 -12.67
C THR A 44 11.07 -20.41 -11.20
N LYS A 45 10.13 -19.52 -10.83
CA LYS A 45 9.93 -19.02 -9.47
C LYS A 45 8.45 -18.94 -9.13
N LYS A 46 8.15 -18.68 -7.87
CA LYS A 46 6.80 -18.41 -7.40
C LYS A 46 6.66 -16.94 -7.05
N GLU A 47 5.50 -16.37 -7.34
CA GLU A 47 5.10 -15.03 -6.96
C GLU A 47 3.81 -15.07 -6.12
N PRO A 48 3.62 -14.11 -5.20
CA PRO A 48 2.43 -14.08 -4.37
C PRO A 48 1.21 -13.73 -5.24
N HIS A 49 0.13 -14.52 -5.10
CA HIS A 49 -1.15 -14.19 -5.75
C HIS A 49 -1.66 -12.82 -5.33
N VAL A 50 -1.62 -12.52 -4.02
CA VAL A 50 -1.86 -11.22 -3.40
C VAL A 50 -0.92 -11.03 -2.22
N LEU A 51 -0.65 -9.77 -1.83
CA LEU A 51 0.16 -9.50 -0.64
C LEU A 51 -0.72 -9.56 0.63
N PRO A 52 -0.19 -10.01 1.78
CA PRO A 52 -0.94 -10.07 3.03
C PRO A 52 -1.37 -8.69 3.56
N SER A 53 -0.71 -7.63 3.16
CA SER A 53 -1.00 -6.21 3.36
C SER A 53 -1.79 -5.86 4.63
N ARG A 54 -1.10 -5.47 5.71
CA ARG A 54 -1.72 -5.13 7.00
C ARG A 54 -2.59 -3.88 6.99
N PHE A 55 -2.61 -3.13 5.91
CA PHE A 55 -3.47 -1.97 5.75
C PHE A 55 -4.16 -2.01 4.38
N PRO A 56 -5.31 -1.37 4.22
CA PRO A 56 -6.12 -1.44 3.00
C PRO A 56 -5.52 -0.61 1.86
N ASN A 57 -4.40 -1.08 1.32
CA ASN A 57 -3.59 -0.35 0.34
C ASN A 57 -4.38 0.11 -0.89
N LEU A 58 -5.33 -0.71 -1.37
CA LEU A 58 -6.15 -0.36 -2.53
C LEU A 58 -6.97 0.92 -2.32
N LEU A 59 -7.52 1.11 -1.11
CA LEU A 59 -8.25 2.33 -0.77
C LEU A 59 -7.33 3.49 -0.40
N VAL A 60 -6.21 3.22 0.29
CA VAL A 60 -5.30 4.26 0.76
C VAL A 60 -4.52 4.89 -0.39
N ASN A 61 -3.87 4.08 -1.23
CA ASN A 61 -3.09 4.58 -2.36
C ASN A 61 -3.91 4.74 -3.64
N GLY A 62 -5.09 4.13 -3.69
CA GLY A 62 -5.89 4.08 -4.91
C GLY A 62 -5.28 3.17 -5.98
N SER A 63 -5.94 3.13 -7.13
CA SER A 63 -5.47 2.38 -8.29
C SER A 63 -6.02 2.99 -9.57
N GLN A 64 -5.21 3.03 -10.60
CA GLN A 64 -5.62 3.44 -11.94
C GLN A 64 -5.14 2.41 -12.95
N GLY A 65 -6.05 1.96 -13.81
CA GLY A 65 -5.72 0.99 -14.85
C GLY A 65 -6.74 1.00 -15.97
N ILE A 66 -6.26 0.76 -17.18
CA ILE A 66 -7.07 0.70 -18.40
C ILE A 66 -6.81 -0.66 -19.04
N ALA A 67 -7.88 -1.45 -19.17
CA ALA A 67 -7.88 -2.73 -19.87
C ALA A 67 -8.87 -2.71 -21.03
N VAL A 68 -8.86 -3.75 -21.85
CA VAL A 68 -9.86 -3.89 -22.93
C VAL A 68 -11.22 -4.21 -22.30
N GLY A 69 -12.18 -3.35 -22.54
CA GLY A 69 -13.56 -3.50 -22.06
C GLY A 69 -13.82 -3.09 -20.61
N MET A 70 -12.77 -2.76 -19.81
CA MET A 70 -12.93 -2.31 -18.43
C MET A 70 -11.83 -1.35 -18.01
N ALA A 71 -12.14 -0.49 -17.02
CA ALA A 71 -11.17 0.42 -16.43
C ALA A 71 -11.43 0.54 -14.93
N THR A 72 -10.38 0.77 -14.17
CA THR A 72 -10.46 1.14 -12.75
C THR A 72 -9.85 2.50 -12.53
N ASN A 73 -10.45 3.28 -11.65
CA ASN A 73 -9.91 4.55 -11.18
C ASN A 73 -10.39 4.79 -9.74
N ILE A 74 -9.69 4.20 -8.80
CA ILE A 74 -9.97 4.31 -7.37
C ILE A 74 -9.09 5.43 -6.83
N PRO A 75 -9.68 6.52 -6.30
CA PRO A 75 -8.89 7.62 -5.76
C PRO A 75 -8.22 7.22 -4.43
N PRO A 76 -7.10 7.86 -4.08
CA PRO A 76 -6.45 7.65 -2.78
C PRO A 76 -7.29 8.25 -1.64
N HIS A 77 -7.13 7.66 -0.43
CA HIS A 77 -7.84 8.09 0.76
C HIS A 77 -6.89 8.23 1.95
N ASN A 78 -7.31 8.99 2.95
CA ASN A 78 -6.58 9.12 4.20
C ASN A 78 -6.59 7.80 4.99
N LEU A 79 -5.40 7.29 5.32
CA LEU A 79 -5.23 6.02 6.04
C LEU A 79 -6.03 5.99 7.36
N ARG A 80 -5.98 7.08 8.14
CA ARG A 80 -6.68 7.15 9.43
C ARG A 80 -8.19 7.13 9.25
N GLU A 81 -8.72 7.85 8.27
CA GLU A 81 -10.15 7.85 7.96
C GLU A 81 -10.63 6.45 7.55
N ILE A 82 -9.89 5.78 6.66
CA ILE A 82 -10.23 4.42 6.22
C ILE A 82 -10.17 3.42 7.37
N VAL A 83 -9.12 3.46 8.20
CA VAL A 83 -9.00 2.57 9.37
C VAL A 83 -10.13 2.82 10.37
N ASN A 84 -10.45 4.07 10.67
CA ASN A 84 -11.57 4.40 11.57
C ASN A 84 -12.92 3.92 10.99
N GLY A 85 -13.14 4.08 9.68
CA GLY A 85 -14.32 3.55 9.01
C GLY A 85 -14.41 2.03 9.07
N MET A 86 -13.28 1.32 8.93
CA MET A 86 -13.24 -0.13 9.08
C MET A 86 -13.51 -0.60 10.51
N VAL A 87 -12.98 0.11 11.51
CA VAL A 87 -13.27 -0.18 12.92
C VAL A 87 -14.78 -0.01 13.19
N ALA A 88 -15.38 1.10 12.72
CA ALA A 88 -16.82 1.31 12.86
C ALA A 88 -17.64 0.22 12.15
N LEU A 89 -17.20 -0.28 10.98
CA LEU A 89 -17.85 -1.37 10.27
C LEU A 89 -17.71 -2.72 10.99
N ILE A 90 -16.60 -2.97 11.68
CA ILE A 90 -16.41 -4.17 12.50
C ILE A 90 -17.33 -4.14 13.73
N ASP A 91 -17.45 -2.97 14.38
CA ASP A 91 -18.29 -2.77 15.56
C ASP A 91 -19.78 -2.80 15.23
N ASP A 92 -20.18 -2.26 14.06
CA ASP A 92 -21.55 -2.25 13.54
C ASP A 92 -21.56 -2.70 12.06
N PRO A 93 -21.74 -3.99 11.76
CA PRO A 93 -21.80 -4.50 10.40
C PRO A 93 -22.97 -3.95 9.57
N GLU A 94 -24.03 -3.47 10.23
CA GLU A 94 -25.20 -2.90 9.56
C GLU A 94 -25.06 -1.39 9.29
N ILE A 95 -23.93 -0.77 9.65
CA ILE A 95 -23.67 0.65 9.40
C ILE A 95 -23.95 0.99 7.93
N ASP A 96 -24.74 2.02 7.71
CA ASP A 96 -25.07 2.50 6.37
C ASP A 96 -23.98 3.40 5.78
N LEU A 97 -24.15 3.80 4.51
CA LEU A 97 -23.20 4.69 3.85
C LEU A 97 -23.09 6.06 4.55
N ALA A 98 -24.17 6.57 5.12
CA ALA A 98 -24.16 7.87 5.79
C ALA A 98 -23.29 7.80 7.05
N GLY A 99 -23.43 6.73 7.86
CA GLY A 99 -22.60 6.45 9.01
C GLY A 99 -21.12 6.26 8.64
N LEU A 100 -20.81 5.51 7.59
CA LEU A 100 -19.42 5.35 7.11
C LEU A 100 -18.81 6.68 6.64
N MET A 101 -19.60 7.56 6.03
CA MET A 101 -19.13 8.89 5.58
C MET A 101 -18.90 9.89 6.72
N GLU A 102 -19.25 9.57 7.95
CA GLU A 102 -18.82 10.33 9.13
C GLU A 102 -17.33 10.14 9.40
N TYR A 103 -16.81 8.95 9.13
CA TYR A 103 -15.40 8.59 9.25
C TYR A 103 -14.61 8.87 7.97
N VAL A 104 -15.12 8.44 6.80
CA VAL A 104 -14.48 8.60 5.48
C VAL A 104 -15.17 9.71 4.72
N LYS A 105 -14.67 10.92 4.85
CA LYS A 105 -15.32 12.12 4.30
C LYS A 105 -15.21 12.25 2.80
N GLY A 106 -14.16 11.69 2.20
CA GLY A 106 -13.88 11.74 0.77
C GLY A 106 -12.47 11.28 0.44
N PRO A 107 -12.09 11.28 -0.84
CA PRO A 107 -10.72 11.08 -1.27
C PRO A 107 -9.77 12.11 -0.67
N ASP A 108 -8.53 11.69 -0.42
CA ASP A 108 -7.44 12.54 0.07
C ASP A 108 -6.30 12.51 -0.96
N PHE A 109 -6.23 13.56 -1.75
CA PHE A 109 -5.27 13.63 -2.85
C PHE A 109 -3.92 14.17 -2.38
N PRO A 110 -2.79 13.53 -2.75
CA PRO A 110 -1.46 13.93 -2.29
C PRO A 110 -1.01 15.31 -2.80
N THR A 111 -1.63 15.81 -3.88
CA THR A 111 -1.36 17.14 -4.44
C THR A 111 -2.25 18.23 -3.86
N GLY A 112 -3.11 17.91 -2.89
CA GLY A 112 -4.06 18.84 -2.30
C GLY A 112 -5.22 19.17 -3.24
N GLY A 113 -5.66 20.43 -3.24
CA GLY A 113 -6.80 20.89 -3.99
C GLY A 113 -8.10 20.89 -3.19
N ILE A 114 -9.17 21.39 -3.81
CA ILE A 114 -10.48 21.53 -3.19
C ILE A 114 -11.51 20.72 -3.97
N ILE A 115 -12.18 19.79 -3.28
CA ILE A 115 -13.30 19.05 -3.87
C ILE A 115 -14.55 19.92 -3.88
N MET A 116 -15.15 20.07 -5.05
CA MET A 116 -16.33 20.92 -5.28
C MET A 116 -17.60 20.11 -5.08
N GLY A 117 -18.14 20.16 -3.87
CA GLY A 117 -19.38 19.48 -3.48
C GLY A 117 -19.20 18.02 -3.07
N ARG A 118 -20.21 17.45 -2.41
CA ARG A 118 -20.20 16.09 -1.84
C ARG A 118 -21.01 15.06 -2.64
N SER A 119 -21.82 15.52 -3.59
CA SER A 119 -22.70 14.62 -4.35
C SER A 119 -21.95 13.57 -5.15
N GLY A 120 -20.85 13.97 -5.79
CA GLY A 120 -19.98 13.05 -6.54
C GLY A 120 -19.31 12.00 -5.66
N ILE A 121 -18.87 12.37 -4.45
CA ILE A 121 -18.30 11.45 -3.47
C ILE A 121 -19.37 10.43 -3.02
N ARG A 122 -20.56 10.92 -2.65
CA ARG A 122 -21.68 10.04 -2.23
C ARG A 122 -22.07 9.06 -3.31
N ALA A 123 -22.17 9.51 -4.57
CA ALA A 123 -22.46 8.63 -5.71
C ALA A 123 -21.37 7.57 -5.90
N ALA A 124 -20.09 7.96 -5.84
CA ALA A 124 -18.96 7.05 -5.96
C ALA A 124 -18.97 5.98 -4.86
N TYR A 125 -19.18 6.39 -3.62
CA TYR A 125 -19.18 5.48 -2.47
C TYR A 125 -20.40 4.55 -2.41
N ALA A 126 -21.56 5.03 -2.91
CA ALA A 126 -22.77 4.22 -2.96
C ALA A 126 -22.73 3.16 -4.07
N THR A 127 -22.28 3.55 -5.26
CA THR A 127 -22.42 2.72 -6.48
C THR A 127 -21.11 2.21 -7.05
N GLY A 128 -19.97 2.66 -6.52
CA GLY A 128 -18.66 2.44 -7.12
C GLY A 128 -18.38 3.30 -8.35
N ARG A 129 -19.30 4.22 -8.74
CA ARG A 129 -19.11 5.14 -9.87
C ARG A 129 -19.51 6.56 -9.49
N GLY A 130 -18.67 7.53 -9.84
CA GLY A 130 -18.95 8.93 -9.56
C GLY A 130 -18.04 9.88 -10.34
N LYS A 131 -18.37 11.16 -10.27
CA LYS A 131 -17.58 12.26 -10.83
C LYS A 131 -17.29 13.24 -9.71
N ILE A 132 -16.01 13.48 -9.43
CA ILE A 132 -15.57 14.39 -8.38
C ILE A 132 -14.88 15.57 -9.07
N THR A 133 -15.44 16.77 -8.94
CA THR A 133 -14.80 17.97 -9.44
C THR A 133 -13.77 18.45 -8.45
N LEU A 134 -12.52 18.53 -8.90
CA LEU A 134 -11.37 18.95 -8.14
C LEU A 134 -10.87 20.30 -8.66
N ARG A 135 -10.62 21.24 -7.77
CA ARG A 135 -10.14 22.58 -8.10
C ARG A 135 -8.80 22.82 -7.42
N GLY A 136 -7.85 23.38 -8.17
CA GLY A 136 -6.58 23.85 -7.61
C GLY A 136 -6.81 25.00 -6.63
N ARG A 137 -5.94 25.10 -5.63
CA ARG A 137 -5.99 26.18 -4.65
C ARG A 137 -5.28 27.40 -5.19
N ALA A 138 -6.01 28.50 -5.30
CA ALA A 138 -5.49 29.77 -5.76
C ALA A 138 -5.92 30.90 -4.83
N GLU A 139 -5.01 31.85 -4.60
CA GLU A 139 -5.21 33.01 -3.77
C GLU A 139 -4.97 34.28 -4.58
N ILE A 140 -5.80 35.31 -4.40
CA ILE A 140 -5.60 36.62 -5.01
C ILE A 140 -4.92 37.51 -4.02
N ILE A 141 -3.74 38.02 -4.37
CA ILE A 141 -2.90 38.86 -3.53
C ILE A 141 -2.81 40.27 -4.13
N GLU A 142 -3.04 41.28 -3.33
CA GLU A 142 -2.82 42.67 -3.71
C GLU A 142 -1.39 43.10 -3.38
N LYS A 143 -0.65 43.55 -4.38
CA LYS A 143 0.72 44.10 -4.20
C LYS A 143 0.68 45.55 -3.74
N LYS A 144 1.74 46.01 -3.10
CA LYS A 144 1.91 47.40 -2.59
C LYS A 144 1.73 48.49 -3.65
N ASN A 145 1.84 48.12 -4.93
CA ASN A 145 1.69 49.03 -6.08
C ASN A 145 0.25 49.05 -6.63
N GLY A 146 -0.74 48.45 -5.94
CA GLY A 146 -2.14 48.35 -6.36
C GLY A 146 -2.38 47.41 -7.53
N ARG A 147 -1.41 46.55 -7.88
CA ARG A 147 -1.62 45.44 -8.84
C ARG A 147 -1.99 44.16 -8.09
N TYR A 148 -2.65 43.28 -8.79
CA TYR A 148 -3.03 41.96 -8.27
C TYR A 148 -2.19 40.87 -8.88
N GLU A 149 -1.96 39.80 -8.12
CA GLU A 149 -1.44 38.53 -8.60
C GLU A 149 -2.34 37.39 -8.13
N ILE A 150 -2.41 36.34 -8.94
CA ILE A 150 -3.02 35.08 -8.56
C ILE A 150 -1.90 34.10 -8.26
N LEU A 151 -1.86 33.63 -7.02
CA LEU A 151 -0.91 32.63 -6.55
C LEU A 151 -1.59 31.28 -6.53
N ILE A 152 -1.08 30.31 -7.31
CA ILE A 152 -1.55 28.93 -7.30
C ILE A 152 -0.52 28.10 -6.53
N ASN A 153 -0.94 27.48 -5.42
CA ASN A 153 -0.10 26.69 -4.54
C ASN A 153 -0.46 25.19 -4.53
N GLU A 154 -1.63 24.80 -5.08
CA GLU A 154 -2.03 23.43 -5.28
C GLU A 154 -2.74 23.29 -6.63
N ILE A 155 -2.47 22.19 -7.34
CA ILE A 155 -3.16 21.85 -8.60
C ILE A 155 -3.93 20.53 -8.44
N PRO A 156 -4.96 20.28 -9.27
CA PRO A 156 -5.71 19.05 -9.20
C PRO A 156 -4.84 17.81 -9.39
N TYR A 157 -5.23 16.71 -8.75
CA TYR A 157 -4.55 15.43 -8.83
C TYR A 157 -4.40 14.96 -10.28
N MET A 158 -3.21 14.42 -10.64
CA MET A 158 -2.84 13.97 -11.98
C MET A 158 -2.69 15.08 -13.04
N VAL A 159 -2.81 16.34 -12.68
CA VAL A 159 -2.53 17.46 -13.60
C VAL A 159 -1.03 17.72 -13.65
N ASN A 160 -0.50 17.80 -14.86
CA ASN A 160 0.90 18.17 -15.09
C ASN A 160 1.05 19.70 -15.02
N LYS A 161 1.94 20.18 -14.15
CA LYS A 161 2.15 21.59 -13.88
C LYS A 161 2.64 22.35 -15.13
N THR A 162 3.62 21.82 -15.83
CA THR A 162 4.20 22.44 -17.02
C THR A 162 3.14 22.60 -18.11
N ARG A 163 2.36 21.53 -18.40
CA ARG A 163 1.27 21.59 -19.38
C ARG A 163 0.18 22.56 -18.98
N LEU A 164 -0.12 22.69 -17.69
CA LEU A 164 -1.07 23.66 -17.19
C LEU A 164 -0.59 25.09 -17.48
N ILE A 165 0.69 25.40 -17.19
CA ILE A 165 1.33 26.70 -17.45
C ILE A 165 1.32 27.00 -18.95
N GLU A 166 1.73 26.06 -19.80
CA GLU A 166 1.69 26.18 -21.26
C GLU A 166 0.28 26.46 -21.77
N SER A 167 -0.72 25.72 -21.28
CA SER A 167 -2.15 25.92 -21.63
C SER A 167 -2.63 27.33 -21.26
N ILE A 168 -2.21 27.86 -20.09
CA ILE A 168 -2.56 29.24 -19.70
C ILE A 168 -1.89 30.24 -20.66
N ALA A 169 -0.63 30.04 -20.99
CA ALA A 169 0.11 30.93 -21.90
C ALA A 169 -0.53 30.94 -23.31
N ASP A 170 -0.92 29.78 -23.83
CA ASP A 170 -1.60 29.66 -25.11
C ASP A 170 -2.95 30.38 -25.10
N LEU A 171 -3.77 30.24 -24.05
CA LEU A 171 -5.02 30.93 -23.89
C LEU A 171 -4.87 32.47 -23.85
N VAL A 172 -3.79 32.98 -23.27
CA VAL A 172 -3.46 34.39 -23.27
C VAL A 172 -3.06 34.87 -24.67
N LYS A 173 -2.20 34.09 -25.36
CA LYS A 173 -1.74 34.37 -26.72
C LYS A 173 -2.92 34.38 -27.71
N ASP A 174 -3.85 33.46 -27.57
CA ASP A 174 -5.05 33.34 -28.38
C ASP A 174 -6.14 34.36 -27.99
N LYS A 175 -5.87 35.25 -27.02
CA LYS A 175 -6.81 36.26 -26.49
C LYS A 175 -8.13 35.66 -25.95
N ARG A 176 -8.12 34.41 -25.51
CA ARG A 176 -9.27 33.78 -24.88
C ARG A 176 -9.38 34.13 -23.39
N ILE A 177 -8.24 34.40 -22.77
CA ILE A 177 -8.13 34.99 -21.42
C ILE A 177 -7.36 36.30 -21.55
N GLU A 178 -8.04 37.39 -21.19
CA GLU A 178 -7.45 38.71 -21.15
C GLU A 178 -7.16 39.10 -19.70
N GLY A 179 -6.28 40.10 -19.51
CA GLY A 179 -5.99 40.62 -18.16
C GLY A 179 -4.77 40.01 -17.47
N ILE A 180 -4.11 39.03 -18.05
CA ILE A 180 -2.82 38.51 -17.57
C ILE A 180 -1.69 39.32 -18.17
N SER A 181 -0.75 39.80 -17.34
CA SER A 181 0.43 40.54 -17.79
C SER A 181 1.68 39.65 -17.83
N ASP A 182 1.82 38.72 -16.89
CA ASP A 182 2.95 37.80 -16.81
C ASP A 182 2.54 36.48 -16.13
N LEU A 183 3.30 35.41 -16.40
CA LEU A 183 3.08 34.06 -15.87
C LEU A 183 4.42 33.41 -15.54
N ASN A 184 4.67 33.19 -14.26
CA ASN A 184 5.93 32.68 -13.74
C ASN A 184 5.74 31.44 -12.90
N ASP A 185 6.63 30.45 -13.07
CA ASP A 185 6.78 29.31 -12.18
C ASP A 185 7.90 29.59 -11.18
N GLU A 186 7.52 29.83 -9.93
CA GLU A 186 8.44 30.06 -8.81
C GLU A 186 8.54 28.84 -7.88
N SER A 187 8.09 27.66 -8.35
CA SER A 187 8.14 26.43 -7.57
C SER A 187 9.58 26.03 -7.26
N SER A 188 9.81 25.57 -6.04
CA SER A 188 11.10 25.07 -5.60
C SER A 188 10.95 24.02 -4.50
N SER A 189 12.01 23.28 -4.21
CA SER A 189 12.05 22.34 -3.08
C SER A 189 11.85 23.01 -1.71
N ARG A 190 12.09 24.32 -1.61
CA ARG A 190 11.92 25.10 -0.38
C ARG A 190 10.54 25.72 -0.24
N THR A 191 9.99 26.22 -1.34
CA THR A 191 8.70 26.94 -1.35
C THR A 191 7.51 26.03 -1.67
N GLY A 192 7.76 24.80 -2.12
CA GLY A 192 6.75 23.95 -2.69
C GLY A 192 6.27 24.47 -4.06
N MET A 193 5.07 24.08 -4.44
CA MET A 193 4.44 24.56 -5.68
C MET A 193 4.06 26.02 -5.55
N LYS A 194 4.46 26.83 -6.55
CA LYS A 194 4.19 28.26 -6.57
C LYS A 194 4.13 28.76 -8.01
N ILE A 195 2.95 28.87 -8.59
CA ILE A 195 2.72 29.49 -9.89
C ILE A 195 2.15 30.88 -9.64
N VAL A 196 2.80 31.90 -10.20
CA VAL A 196 2.42 33.30 -10.03
C VAL A 196 1.92 33.87 -11.35
N ILE A 197 0.68 34.38 -11.35
CA ILE A 197 0.05 35.01 -12.50
C ILE A 197 -0.17 36.49 -12.18
N GLU A 198 0.57 37.36 -12.84
CA GLU A 198 0.44 38.81 -12.67
C GLU A 198 -0.75 39.35 -13.47
N ILE A 199 -1.57 40.18 -12.83
CA ILE A 199 -2.78 40.73 -13.44
C ILE A 199 -2.50 42.17 -13.88
N LYS A 200 -3.03 42.55 -15.08
CA LYS A 200 -3.00 43.92 -15.59
C LYS A 200 -3.81 44.82 -14.67
N LYS A 201 -3.43 46.10 -14.58
CA LYS A 201 -4.01 47.07 -13.64
C LYS A 201 -5.50 47.28 -13.81
N ASP A 202 -5.98 47.13 -15.01
CA ASP A 202 -7.38 47.39 -15.42
C ASP A 202 -8.25 46.12 -15.42
N ALA A 203 -7.65 44.95 -15.11
CA ALA A 203 -8.36 43.68 -15.13
C ALA A 203 -8.82 43.26 -13.72
N ASN A 204 -9.99 42.62 -13.67
CA ASN A 204 -10.51 42.07 -12.43
C ASN A 204 -9.91 40.67 -12.17
N PRO A 205 -9.14 40.48 -11.09
CA PRO A 205 -8.47 39.21 -10.83
C PRO A 205 -9.45 38.04 -10.59
N GLN A 206 -10.65 38.32 -10.06
CA GLN A 206 -11.66 37.28 -9.83
C GLN A 206 -12.22 36.75 -11.14
N VAL A 207 -12.41 37.63 -12.13
CA VAL A 207 -12.89 37.24 -13.48
C VAL A 207 -11.81 36.37 -14.15
N VAL A 208 -10.56 36.78 -14.09
CA VAL A 208 -9.43 35.99 -14.63
C VAL A 208 -9.35 34.64 -13.97
N LEU A 209 -9.43 34.55 -12.65
CA LEU A 209 -9.41 33.29 -11.92
C LEU A 209 -10.56 32.36 -12.31
N ASN A 210 -11.77 32.91 -12.47
CA ASN A 210 -12.93 32.13 -12.93
C ASN A 210 -12.75 31.62 -14.36
N GLN A 211 -12.11 32.39 -15.24
CA GLN A 211 -11.78 31.97 -16.60
C GLN A 211 -10.72 30.84 -16.59
N LEU A 212 -9.69 30.93 -15.71
CA LEU A 212 -8.71 29.87 -15.53
C LEU A 212 -9.38 28.55 -15.10
N TYR A 213 -10.29 28.58 -14.13
CA TYR A 213 -11.04 27.39 -13.72
C TYR A 213 -11.91 26.81 -14.84
N ARG A 214 -12.40 27.65 -15.73
CA ARG A 214 -13.32 27.23 -16.83
C ARG A 214 -12.57 26.66 -18.04
N TYR A 215 -11.41 27.21 -18.37
CA TYR A 215 -10.73 26.91 -19.64
C TYR A 215 -9.47 26.10 -19.50
N THR A 216 -8.99 25.84 -18.28
CA THR A 216 -7.78 25.06 -18.00
C THR A 216 -8.05 23.93 -17.03
N GLN A 217 -7.06 23.04 -16.88
CA GLN A 217 -7.08 21.96 -15.89
C GLN A 217 -6.84 22.44 -14.44
N LEU A 218 -6.87 23.77 -14.18
CA LEU A 218 -6.89 24.27 -12.81
C LEU A 218 -8.17 23.85 -12.07
N GLN A 219 -9.24 23.52 -12.81
CA GLN A 219 -10.36 22.73 -12.34
C GLN A 219 -10.56 21.55 -13.30
N ASP A 220 -10.59 20.35 -12.76
CA ASP A 220 -10.78 19.13 -13.54
C ASP A 220 -11.74 18.17 -12.84
N THR A 221 -12.19 17.15 -13.56
CA THR A 221 -13.13 16.15 -13.05
C THR A 221 -12.46 14.78 -13.00
N VAL A 222 -12.31 14.25 -11.79
CA VAL A 222 -11.86 12.88 -11.56
C VAL A 222 -13.06 11.94 -11.68
N GLY A 223 -13.04 11.08 -12.69
CA GLY A 223 -14.03 10.01 -12.83
C GLY A 223 -13.64 8.84 -11.91
N VAL A 224 -14.49 8.52 -10.95
CA VAL A 224 -14.27 7.40 -10.03
C VAL A 224 -14.92 6.14 -10.59
N ILE A 225 -14.15 5.06 -10.65
CA ILE A 225 -14.61 3.70 -11.01
C ILE A 225 -13.92 2.72 -10.03
N MET A 226 -14.69 2.27 -9.05
CA MET A 226 -14.20 1.39 -7.99
C MET A 226 -14.31 -0.08 -8.43
N LEU A 227 -13.61 -0.41 -9.51
CA LEU A 227 -13.53 -1.77 -10.05
C LEU A 227 -12.32 -2.46 -9.47
N ALA A 228 -12.53 -3.62 -8.85
CA ALA A 228 -11.47 -4.49 -8.36
C ALA A 228 -11.83 -5.96 -8.57
N LEU A 229 -10.86 -6.85 -8.41
CA LEU A 229 -11.08 -8.29 -8.47
C LEU A 229 -11.57 -8.79 -7.10
N ASP A 230 -12.69 -9.49 -7.09
CA ASP A 230 -13.25 -10.20 -5.96
C ASP A 230 -13.25 -11.69 -6.31
N ASP A 231 -12.37 -12.47 -5.70
CA ASP A 231 -12.08 -13.86 -6.06
C ASP A 231 -11.83 -14.07 -7.58
N GLY A 232 -10.99 -13.21 -8.15
CA GLY A 232 -10.63 -13.25 -9.57
C GLY A 232 -11.69 -12.69 -10.53
N VAL A 233 -12.86 -12.28 -10.04
CA VAL A 233 -13.97 -11.74 -10.84
C VAL A 233 -13.97 -10.21 -10.74
N PRO A 234 -13.88 -9.46 -11.86
CA PRO A 234 -13.96 -8.00 -11.84
C PRO A 234 -15.36 -7.53 -11.45
N LYS A 235 -15.43 -6.73 -10.39
CA LYS A 235 -16.69 -6.16 -9.87
C LYS A 235 -16.51 -4.68 -9.56
N ILE A 236 -17.55 -3.90 -9.84
CA ILE A 236 -17.66 -2.52 -9.37
C ILE A 236 -18.30 -2.58 -7.99
N MET A 237 -17.60 -2.07 -6.98
CA MET A 237 -18.00 -2.22 -5.58
C MET A 237 -18.25 -0.85 -4.94
N SER A 238 -19.18 -0.81 -3.99
CA SER A 238 -19.35 0.32 -3.08
C SER A 238 -18.16 0.43 -2.11
N LEU A 239 -18.02 1.56 -1.44
CA LEU A 239 -16.99 1.73 -0.40
C LEU A 239 -17.17 0.69 0.71
N LYS A 240 -18.41 0.48 1.19
CA LYS A 240 -18.72 -0.52 2.22
C LYS A 240 -18.29 -1.91 1.78
N THR A 241 -18.66 -2.34 0.58
CA THR A 241 -18.29 -3.66 0.05
C THR A 241 -16.77 -3.86 -0.05
N MET A 242 -16.04 -2.84 -0.50
CA MET A 242 -14.57 -2.92 -0.54
C MET A 242 -13.96 -3.09 0.85
N MET A 243 -14.48 -2.38 1.85
CA MET A 243 -14.05 -2.53 3.24
C MET A 243 -14.39 -3.90 3.81
N GLU A 244 -15.59 -4.42 3.55
CA GLU A 244 -16.03 -5.76 3.95
C GLU A 244 -15.09 -6.83 3.39
N ARG A 245 -14.79 -6.80 2.09
CA ARG A 245 -13.88 -7.75 1.45
C ARG A 245 -12.45 -7.69 2.00
N TYR A 246 -11.96 -6.50 2.29
CA TYR A 246 -10.66 -6.37 2.95
C TYR A 246 -10.65 -6.95 4.36
N ILE A 247 -11.69 -6.72 5.16
CA ILE A 247 -11.83 -7.29 6.52
C ILE A 247 -11.88 -8.82 6.45
N GLU A 248 -12.68 -9.38 5.56
CA GLU A 248 -12.76 -10.83 5.33
C GLU A 248 -11.38 -11.41 4.96
N PHE A 249 -10.68 -10.78 4.04
CA PHE A 249 -9.33 -11.16 3.65
C PHE A 249 -8.35 -11.11 4.85
N GLN A 250 -8.37 -10.05 5.65
CA GLN A 250 -7.53 -9.95 6.85
C GLN A 250 -7.85 -11.03 7.88
N MET A 251 -9.10 -11.39 8.04
CA MET A 251 -9.48 -12.53 8.90
C MET A 251 -8.86 -13.85 8.40
N GLN A 252 -8.81 -14.09 7.09
CA GLN A 252 -8.13 -15.25 6.52
C GLN A 252 -6.63 -15.22 6.77
N VAL A 253 -5.97 -14.08 6.52
CA VAL A 253 -4.53 -13.87 6.77
C VAL A 253 -4.19 -14.16 8.25
N ILE A 254 -4.97 -13.63 9.19
CA ILE A 254 -4.76 -13.84 10.62
C ILE A 254 -4.94 -15.31 11.01
N ARG A 255 -5.98 -15.98 10.48
CA ARG A 255 -6.21 -17.41 10.74
C ARG A 255 -5.05 -18.27 10.22
N ARG A 256 -4.61 -18.02 8.98
CA ARG A 256 -3.51 -18.78 8.35
C ARG A 256 -2.20 -18.55 9.12
N ARG A 257 -1.87 -17.29 9.45
CA ARG A 257 -0.70 -16.95 10.29
C ARG A 257 -0.73 -17.69 11.62
N THR A 258 -1.87 -17.63 12.33
CA THR A 258 -2.00 -18.26 13.65
C THR A 258 -1.90 -19.78 13.56
N ALA A 259 -2.45 -20.40 12.52
CA ALA A 259 -2.31 -21.83 12.27
C ALA A 259 -0.84 -22.22 12.00
N PHE A 260 -0.12 -21.43 11.23
CA PHE A 260 1.31 -21.62 10.98
C PHE A 260 2.14 -21.51 12.28
N ASP A 261 1.93 -20.44 13.05
CA ASP A 261 2.63 -20.22 14.32
C ASP A 261 2.32 -21.35 15.33
N LEU A 262 1.04 -21.79 15.40
CA LEU A 262 0.64 -22.93 16.24
C LEU A 262 1.32 -24.23 15.81
N LYS A 263 1.38 -24.49 14.50
CA LYS A 263 2.08 -25.67 13.97
C LYS A 263 3.56 -25.66 14.38
N LYS A 264 4.23 -24.52 14.21
CA LYS A 264 5.65 -24.36 14.60
C LYS A 264 5.87 -24.49 16.12
N ALA A 265 4.96 -23.97 16.92
CA ALA A 265 5.01 -24.11 18.37
C ALA A 265 4.86 -25.58 18.79
N LYS A 266 3.91 -26.32 18.19
CA LYS A 266 3.72 -27.75 18.46
C LYS A 266 4.92 -28.60 18.00
N GLU A 267 5.51 -28.31 16.84
CA GLU A 267 6.73 -28.98 16.38
C GLU A 267 7.88 -28.75 17.39
N ARG A 268 8.00 -27.55 17.95
CA ARG A 268 9.00 -27.24 18.97
C ARG A 268 8.69 -27.88 20.32
N GLU A 269 7.44 -27.86 20.77
CA GLU A 269 6.96 -28.52 21.97
C GLU A 269 7.30 -30.01 21.95
N HIS A 270 6.96 -30.69 20.86
CA HIS A 270 7.26 -32.10 20.65
C HIS A 270 8.74 -32.47 20.80
N ILE A 271 9.63 -31.64 20.23
CA ILE A 271 11.09 -31.83 20.41
C ILE A 271 11.50 -31.63 21.88
N LEU A 272 10.93 -30.57 22.52
CA LEU A 272 11.25 -30.26 23.90
C LEU A 272 10.78 -31.35 24.90
N GLU A 273 9.63 -31.97 24.65
CA GLU A 273 9.16 -33.14 25.42
C GLU A 273 10.15 -34.30 25.34
N GLY A 274 10.64 -34.59 24.12
CA GLY A 274 11.68 -35.61 23.93
C GLY A 274 12.96 -35.28 24.66
N LEU A 275 13.44 -34.05 24.59
CA LEU A 275 14.62 -33.58 25.28
C LEU A 275 14.46 -33.62 26.81
N HIS A 276 13.30 -33.25 27.34
CA HIS A 276 12.98 -33.31 28.76
C HIS A 276 13.05 -34.77 29.26
N LYS A 277 12.41 -35.69 28.55
CA LYS A 277 12.52 -37.13 28.86
C LYS A 277 13.94 -37.64 28.77
N ALA A 278 14.74 -37.18 27.80
CA ALA A 278 16.12 -37.58 27.61
C ALA A 278 17.04 -37.13 28.75
N VAL A 279 16.80 -36.01 29.41
CA VAL A 279 17.57 -35.52 30.57
C VAL A 279 17.52 -36.51 31.73
N ASP A 280 16.36 -37.12 31.99
CA ASP A 280 16.18 -38.05 33.11
C ASP A 280 16.92 -39.39 32.90
N ILE A 281 17.25 -39.75 31.66
CA ILE A 281 17.87 -41.00 31.26
C ILE A 281 19.17 -40.79 30.45
N VAL A 282 19.82 -39.65 30.64
CA VAL A 282 20.95 -39.22 29.79
C VAL A 282 22.12 -40.19 29.82
N ASP A 283 22.47 -40.79 30.98
CA ASP A 283 23.56 -41.76 31.11
C ASP A 283 23.32 -43.04 30.31
N GLU A 284 22.08 -43.52 30.27
CA GLU A 284 21.66 -44.69 29.48
C GLU A 284 21.72 -44.41 27.99
N ILE A 285 21.30 -43.21 27.57
CA ILE A 285 21.40 -42.77 26.18
C ILE A 285 22.85 -42.69 25.74
N ILE A 286 23.73 -42.09 26.53
CA ILE A 286 25.16 -42.01 26.24
C ILE A 286 25.78 -43.40 26.14
N ALA A 287 25.46 -44.31 27.05
CA ALA A 287 25.96 -45.68 27.00
C ALA A 287 25.51 -46.40 25.71
N THR A 288 24.27 -46.24 25.31
CA THR A 288 23.71 -46.81 24.07
C THR A 288 24.43 -46.24 22.84
N ILE A 289 24.63 -44.96 22.77
CA ILE A 289 25.30 -44.31 21.62
C ILE A 289 26.76 -44.76 21.52
N ARG A 290 27.46 -44.89 22.65
CA ARG A 290 28.84 -45.38 22.68
C ARG A 290 28.99 -46.84 22.25
N ALA A 291 27.95 -47.62 22.41
CA ALA A 291 27.94 -49.02 21.97
C ALA A 291 27.74 -49.19 20.46
N CYS A 292 27.19 -48.18 19.78
CA CYS A 292 26.97 -48.20 18.33
C CYS A 292 28.30 -48.00 17.57
N LYS A 293 28.53 -48.81 16.53
CA LYS A 293 29.75 -48.77 15.69
C LYS A 293 29.46 -48.25 14.27
N GLY A 294 28.19 -48.18 13.86
CA GLY A 294 27.70 -47.83 12.51
C GLY A 294 27.42 -46.36 12.27
N GLY A 295 27.84 -45.46 13.17
CA GLY A 295 27.68 -44.01 13.00
C GLY A 295 26.31 -43.48 13.37
N PHE A 296 25.99 -42.29 12.84
CA PHE A 296 24.79 -41.52 13.23
C PHE A 296 23.45 -42.25 12.99
N ALA A 297 23.31 -42.95 11.86
CA ALA A 297 22.08 -43.66 11.52
C ALA A 297 21.79 -44.82 12.48
N GLU A 298 22.83 -45.62 12.86
CA GLU A 298 22.70 -46.69 13.85
C GLU A 298 22.40 -46.15 15.26
N ALA A 299 23.07 -45.07 15.66
CA ALA A 299 22.82 -44.40 16.94
C ALA A 299 21.39 -43.87 17.04
N ARG A 300 20.89 -43.25 15.98
CA ARG A 300 19.49 -42.78 15.89
C ARG A 300 18.50 -43.95 16.08
N GLN A 301 18.68 -45.02 15.31
CA GLN A 301 17.81 -46.20 15.41
C GLN A 301 17.86 -46.81 16.80
N ALA A 302 19.03 -46.94 17.39
CA ALA A 302 19.18 -47.48 18.73
C ALA A 302 18.50 -46.62 19.81
N VAL A 303 18.57 -45.29 19.69
CA VAL A 303 17.87 -44.37 20.60
C VAL A 303 16.35 -44.48 20.45
N MET A 304 15.86 -44.59 19.22
CA MET A 304 14.45 -44.81 18.95
C MET A 304 13.94 -46.11 19.53
N ASP A 305 14.63 -47.22 19.27
CA ASP A 305 14.19 -48.56 19.65
C ASP A 305 14.26 -48.80 21.17
N ASN A 306 15.30 -48.29 21.85
CA ASN A 306 15.51 -48.55 23.27
C ASN A 306 14.69 -47.62 24.19
N PHE A 307 14.41 -46.38 23.76
CA PHE A 307 13.80 -45.38 24.65
C PHE A 307 12.45 -44.86 24.14
N GLY A 308 11.99 -45.32 22.95
CA GLY A 308 10.69 -44.95 22.36
C GLY A 308 10.58 -43.48 21.96
N PHE A 309 11.69 -42.88 21.51
CA PHE A 309 11.70 -41.59 20.86
C PHE A 309 11.36 -41.77 19.38
N ASP A 310 10.78 -40.74 18.78
CA ASP A 310 10.65 -40.69 17.32
C ASP A 310 11.92 -40.13 16.66
N GLU A 311 11.93 -40.10 15.32
CA GLU A 311 13.07 -39.69 14.53
C GLU A 311 13.49 -38.22 14.81
N LEU A 312 12.54 -37.29 14.94
CA LEU A 312 12.81 -35.86 15.19
C LEU A 312 13.37 -35.65 16.60
N GLN A 313 12.86 -36.37 17.59
CA GLN A 313 13.34 -36.33 18.97
C GLN A 313 14.74 -36.96 19.08
N ALA A 314 14.97 -38.12 18.45
CA ALA A 314 16.26 -38.77 18.42
C ALA A 314 17.34 -37.90 17.75
N ASP A 315 17.04 -37.27 16.63
CA ASP A 315 17.94 -36.35 15.94
C ASP A 315 18.31 -35.14 16.83
N ALA A 316 17.34 -34.58 17.53
CA ALA A 316 17.55 -33.47 18.44
C ALA A 316 18.45 -33.89 19.63
N ILE A 317 18.25 -35.08 20.22
CA ILE A 317 19.05 -35.64 21.31
C ILE A 317 20.49 -35.88 20.85
N LEU A 318 20.68 -36.51 19.70
CA LEU A 318 22.01 -36.79 19.16
C LEU A 318 22.78 -35.50 18.85
N SER A 319 22.10 -34.49 18.33
CA SER A 319 22.71 -33.18 18.06
C SER A 319 23.22 -32.51 19.32
N LEU A 320 22.51 -32.58 20.45
CA LEU A 320 22.96 -32.04 21.73
C LEU A 320 24.17 -32.78 22.32
N ILE A 321 24.21 -34.08 22.18
CA ILE A 321 25.32 -34.90 22.70
C ILE A 321 26.58 -34.65 21.89
N HIS A 322 26.51 -34.46 20.58
CA HIS A 322 27.68 -34.08 19.78
C HIS A 322 28.26 -32.71 20.14
N ILE A 323 27.46 -31.80 20.64
CA ILE A 323 27.91 -30.48 21.10
C ILE A 323 28.60 -30.61 22.47
N SER A 324 28.13 -31.50 23.36
CA SER A 324 28.68 -31.70 24.71
C SER A 324 29.90 -32.62 24.74
N GLU A 325 30.04 -33.55 23.80
CA GLU A 325 31.22 -34.39 23.61
C GLU A 325 31.77 -34.23 22.18
N PRO A 326 32.60 -33.22 21.92
CA PRO A 326 33.27 -33.13 20.63
C PRO A 326 34.15 -34.38 20.47
N THR A 327 33.85 -35.19 19.45
CA THR A 327 34.62 -36.39 19.08
C THR A 327 36.08 -36.01 19.05
N ARG A 328 36.88 -36.58 19.98
CA ARG A 328 38.34 -36.63 19.85
C ARG A 328 38.61 -37.40 18.57
N HIS A 329 38.86 -36.70 17.47
CA HIS A 329 39.57 -37.29 16.35
C HIS A 329 40.95 -37.71 16.90
N SER A 330 41.09 -38.98 17.24
CA SER A 330 42.41 -39.60 17.38
C SER A 330 43.11 -39.42 16.03
N LEU A 331 44.20 -38.73 16.05
CA LEU A 331 45.23 -38.70 15.04
C LEU A 331 45.66 -40.12 14.66
#